data_216472c53e07f0a85b1d5d0e4253ee5c
#
_entry.id   216472c53e07f0a85b1d5d0e4253ee5c
#
_cell.length_a   1.000
_cell.length_b   1.000
_cell.length_c   1.000
_cell.angle_alpha   90.00
_cell.angle_beta   90.00
_cell.angle_gamma   90.00
#
_symmetry.space_group_name_H-M   'P 1'
#
loop_
_entity.id
_entity.type
_entity.pdbx_description
1 polymer ?
#
loop_
_entity_poly.entity_id
_entity_poly.type
_entity_poly.pdbx_seq_one_letter_code
_entity_poly.pdbx_strand_id
1 'polypeptide(L)'
;MYDAEAIVIGGGHNGLICAAYLAKAGVDTILVEARDSVGGCASTVSDLGARFNICACDHSLIRAMPLIDELNLSFHGLDYLEPEATYVNAFHENNGSWVFYHDADQTIDGLSITHPSEVENYKRYLEDAIPVAELVIKIAQSGASMPEFLQAATQQKMKGISKLLRWSKASAVEVFKDYFDDWHLYMPGISTGPTVWGAPPEAPGTGLAATVYATRHLIASGRPRRGSGSLPDAILKSYLSNGGQVRLESIVEKLQIENNRVKAVELRDGNVIEAPTVIAACDPHNVLVNWIDEAPVPAKSLISRWQKEPSPEGYESKLDGIVQNLPTYKFMSELAGKFDHTELSQSTVIISPSPEKLKEAHVLKGQGLISDQPTMLASIPSALDPEMKADNGLDTFGLEVLFTPYSLSGGWQESKQPDRWLEIWGNAMDGDFRSQITKWRAMTPDVYERDFFMPKGHSPGYVASPLATLVGRSRELSRYKTPIKGLYLTGAGTFPGAGIFGAPGTNTAKTVLKSIDNS
;
A
#
# COMPACT_ATOMS: atom_id res chain seq x y z
N MET A 1 34.38 -18.00 -4.06
CA MET A 1 33.21 -18.32 -4.95
C MET A 1 32.03 -17.67 -4.27
N TYR A 2 31.20 -16.94 -4.97
CA TYR A 2 29.99 -16.32 -4.37
C TYR A 2 29.01 -17.40 -3.91
N ASP A 3 28.21 -17.10 -2.88
CA ASP A 3 27.14 -17.97 -2.38
C ASP A 3 25.93 -17.98 -3.33
N ALA A 4 25.70 -16.87 -4.06
CA ALA A 4 24.68 -16.71 -5.10
C ALA A 4 25.10 -15.63 -6.11
N GLU A 5 24.37 -15.52 -7.23
CA GLU A 5 24.53 -14.44 -8.20
C GLU A 5 23.83 -13.15 -7.74
N ALA A 6 22.73 -13.31 -6.97
CA ALA A 6 21.99 -12.19 -6.43
C ALA A 6 21.42 -12.47 -5.03
N ILE A 7 21.45 -11.46 -4.15
CA ILE A 7 20.76 -11.47 -2.86
C ILE A 7 19.63 -10.45 -2.92
N VAL A 8 18.42 -10.87 -2.51
CA VAL A 8 17.28 -9.96 -2.28
C VAL A 8 17.05 -9.83 -0.79
N ILE A 9 17.11 -8.61 -0.25
CA ILE A 9 16.91 -8.32 1.17
C ILE A 9 15.49 -7.82 1.37
N GLY A 10 14.71 -8.53 2.18
CA GLY A 10 13.32 -8.24 2.51
C GLY A 10 12.33 -9.10 1.72
N GLY A 11 11.62 -9.96 2.44
CA GLY A 11 10.61 -10.90 1.93
C GLY A 11 9.20 -10.33 1.81
N GLY A 12 9.03 -8.99 1.79
CA GLY A 12 7.78 -8.36 1.42
C GLY A 12 7.39 -8.65 -0.04
N HIS A 13 6.14 -8.43 -0.43
CA HIS A 13 5.64 -8.79 -1.77
C HIS A 13 6.53 -8.27 -2.92
N ASN A 14 7.09 -7.06 -2.83
CA ASN A 14 7.97 -6.51 -3.88
C ASN A 14 9.33 -7.22 -3.96
N GLY A 15 9.94 -7.56 -2.81
CA GLY A 15 11.18 -8.32 -2.76
C GLY A 15 10.99 -9.74 -3.30
N LEU A 16 9.92 -10.41 -2.87
CA LEU A 16 9.53 -11.73 -3.37
C LEU A 16 9.29 -11.73 -4.89
N ILE A 17 8.56 -10.73 -5.42
CA ILE A 17 8.33 -10.60 -6.86
C ILE A 17 9.66 -10.43 -7.60
N CYS A 18 10.55 -9.56 -7.10
CA CYS A 18 11.86 -9.38 -7.71
C CYS A 18 12.66 -10.68 -7.72
N ALA A 19 12.74 -11.38 -6.59
CA ALA A 19 13.42 -12.67 -6.46
C ALA A 19 12.82 -13.74 -7.39
N ALA A 20 11.48 -13.80 -7.47
CA ALA A 20 10.80 -14.78 -8.33
C ALA A 20 11.09 -14.56 -9.83
N TYR A 21 11.12 -13.32 -10.28
CA TYR A 21 11.50 -13.02 -11.68
C TYR A 21 12.97 -13.30 -11.96
N LEU A 22 13.88 -13.04 -11.03
CA LEU A 22 15.30 -13.37 -11.17
C LEU A 22 15.50 -14.89 -11.25
N ALA A 23 14.93 -15.65 -10.32
CA ALA A 23 15.00 -17.11 -10.32
C ALA A 23 14.37 -17.72 -11.59
N LYS A 24 13.21 -17.22 -12.02
CA LYS A 24 12.58 -17.64 -13.28
C LYS A 24 13.45 -17.37 -14.51
N ALA A 25 14.29 -16.36 -14.48
CA ALA A 25 15.29 -16.07 -15.54
C ALA A 25 16.57 -16.91 -15.40
N GLY A 26 16.67 -17.80 -14.41
CA GLY A 26 17.83 -18.68 -14.19
C GLY A 26 18.95 -18.07 -13.37
N VAL A 27 18.73 -16.91 -12.72
CA VAL A 27 19.72 -16.29 -11.82
C VAL A 27 19.66 -17.00 -10.47
N ASP A 28 20.81 -17.50 -9.99
CA ASP A 28 20.92 -18.09 -8.64
C ASP A 28 20.69 -17.00 -7.58
N THR A 29 19.61 -17.14 -6.80
CA THR A 29 19.14 -16.10 -5.89
C THR A 29 18.89 -16.60 -4.48
N ILE A 30 19.33 -15.80 -3.49
CA ILE A 30 19.00 -15.97 -2.07
C ILE A 30 18.15 -14.80 -1.63
N LEU A 31 16.95 -15.06 -1.08
CA LEU A 31 16.12 -14.08 -0.41
C LEU A 31 16.38 -14.15 1.10
N VAL A 32 16.66 -12.99 1.70
CA VAL A 32 16.94 -12.84 3.14
C VAL A 32 15.80 -12.06 3.78
N GLU A 33 15.17 -12.64 4.81
CA GLU A 33 14.05 -12.03 5.54
C GLU A 33 14.33 -12.02 7.04
N ALA A 34 14.06 -10.90 7.70
CA ALA A 34 14.31 -10.71 9.12
C ALA A 34 13.36 -11.50 10.02
N ARG A 35 12.11 -11.72 9.55
CA ARG A 35 11.08 -12.45 10.28
C ARG A 35 11.17 -13.96 10.02
N ASP A 36 10.38 -14.71 10.77
CA ASP A 36 10.14 -16.15 10.62
C ASP A 36 9.27 -16.50 9.40
N SER A 37 8.74 -15.49 8.74
CA SER A 37 7.81 -15.63 7.61
C SER A 37 7.92 -14.46 6.65
N VAL A 38 7.66 -14.73 5.37
CA VAL A 38 7.62 -13.71 4.32
C VAL A 38 6.27 -12.95 4.33
N GLY A 39 6.19 -11.88 3.54
CA GLY A 39 4.95 -11.15 3.28
C GLY A 39 5.02 -9.66 3.61
N GLY A 40 5.79 -9.25 4.61
CA GLY A 40 5.82 -7.85 5.06
C GLY A 40 4.40 -7.34 5.38
N CYS A 41 4.03 -6.16 4.88
CA CYS A 41 2.69 -5.60 5.08
C CYS A 41 1.55 -6.41 4.43
N ALA A 42 1.85 -7.33 3.50
CA ALA A 42 0.87 -8.23 2.91
C ALA A 42 0.71 -9.54 3.71
N SER A 43 1.27 -9.64 4.90
CA SER A 43 1.15 -10.84 5.75
C SER A 43 -0.25 -11.00 6.32
N THR A 44 -0.64 -12.27 6.52
CA THR A 44 -1.74 -12.67 7.39
C THR A 44 -1.16 -13.49 8.54
N VAL A 45 -1.46 -13.11 9.77
CA VAL A 45 -0.92 -13.77 10.96
C VAL A 45 -2.03 -14.41 11.78
N SER A 46 -1.69 -15.49 12.50
CA SER A 46 -2.60 -16.14 13.45
C SER A 46 -2.39 -15.56 14.84
N ASP A 47 -3.45 -15.05 15.44
CA ASP A 47 -3.47 -14.49 16.79
C ASP A 47 -4.91 -14.55 17.38
N LEU A 48 -5.07 -14.51 18.69
CA LEU A 48 -6.36 -14.51 19.39
C LEU A 48 -7.31 -15.67 19.05
N GLY A 49 -6.82 -16.69 18.33
CA GLY A 49 -7.65 -17.79 17.79
C GLY A 49 -8.33 -17.43 16.47
N ALA A 50 -7.73 -16.55 15.68
CA ALA A 50 -8.20 -16.15 14.36
C ALA A 50 -7.03 -15.75 13.45
N ARG A 51 -7.34 -15.44 12.19
CA ARG A 51 -6.36 -14.94 11.21
C ARG A 51 -6.63 -13.47 10.92
N PHE A 52 -5.57 -12.66 10.92
CA PHE A 52 -5.67 -11.22 10.71
C PHE A 52 -4.68 -10.75 9.64
N ASN A 53 -5.15 -9.90 8.74
CA ASN A 53 -4.28 -9.19 7.80
C ASN A 53 -3.53 -8.09 8.56
N ILE A 54 -2.24 -7.95 8.31
CA ILE A 54 -1.41 -6.96 9.00
C ILE A 54 -1.76 -5.52 8.59
N CYS A 55 -1.95 -5.30 7.29
CA CYS A 55 -2.40 -4.03 6.72
C CYS A 55 -3.67 -4.26 5.89
N ALA A 56 -3.76 -3.62 4.72
CA ALA A 56 -4.91 -3.70 3.83
C ALA A 56 -5.34 -5.13 3.49
N CYS A 57 -6.65 -5.34 3.39
CA CYS A 57 -7.23 -6.59 2.89
C CYS A 57 -7.62 -6.51 1.40
N ASP A 58 -7.88 -5.31 0.88
CA ASP A 58 -8.32 -5.10 -0.50
C ASP A 58 -7.12 -4.91 -1.43
N HIS A 59 -6.94 -5.83 -2.37
CA HIS A 59 -5.90 -5.77 -3.38
C HIS A 59 -6.50 -5.29 -4.71
N SER A 60 -6.01 -4.19 -5.26
CA SER A 60 -6.41 -3.68 -6.57
C SER A 60 -5.23 -3.58 -7.54
N LEU A 61 -4.26 -2.73 -7.26
CA LEU A 61 -3.18 -2.39 -8.20
C LEU A 61 -2.38 -3.61 -8.69
N ILE A 62 -2.13 -4.60 -7.83
CA ILE A 62 -1.40 -5.81 -8.22
C ILE A 62 -2.17 -6.66 -9.25
N ARG A 63 -3.50 -6.56 -9.25
CA ARG A 63 -4.36 -7.28 -10.21
C ARG A 63 -4.30 -6.71 -11.62
N ALA A 64 -3.80 -5.46 -11.77
CA ALA A 64 -3.49 -4.88 -13.07
C ALA A 64 -2.13 -5.33 -13.62
N MET A 65 -1.30 -5.99 -12.80
CA MET A 65 0.02 -6.41 -13.21
C MET A 65 0.00 -7.78 -13.88
N PRO A 66 0.78 -8.02 -14.92
CA PRO A 66 0.84 -9.32 -15.59
C PRO A 66 1.50 -10.42 -14.72
N LEU A 67 2.06 -10.06 -13.58
CA LEU A 67 2.82 -10.96 -12.72
C LEU A 67 2.00 -12.15 -12.18
N ILE A 68 0.66 -12.00 -12.05
CA ILE A 68 -0.20 -13.11 -11.59
C ILE A 68 -0.10 -14.28 -12.57
N ASP A 69 -0.19 -14.00 -13.86
CA ASP A 69 -0.06 -15.00 -14.93
C ASP A 69 1.40 -15.37 -15.17
N GLU A 70 2.29 -14.38 -15.26
CA GLU A 70 3.71 -14.61 -15.54
C GLU A 70 4.42 -15.47 -14.48
N LEU A 71 4.04 -15.35 -13.21
CA LEU A 71 4.55 -16.17 -12.10
C LEU A 71 3.64 -17.35 -11.78
N ASN A 72 2.57 -17.55 -12.55
CA ASN A 72 1.60 -18.66 -12.40
C ASN A 72 1.01 -18.75 -10.98
N LEU A 73 0.65 -17.58 -10.37
CA LEU A 73 0.29 -17.52 -8.97
C LEU A 73 -1.01 -18.25 -8.63
N SER A 74 -1.95 -18.34 -9.58
CA SER A 74 -3.18 -19.12 -9.39
C SER A 74 -2.90 -20.61 -9.22
N PHE A 75 -1.93 -21.18 -9.98
CA PHE A 75 -1.45 -22.54 -9.80
C PHE A 75 -0.82 -22.75 -8.41
N HIS A 76 -0.17 -21.73 -7.88
CA HIS A 76 0.43 -21.72 -6.55
C HIS A 76 -0.57 -21.43 -5.41
N GLY A 77 -1.86 -21.30 -5.73
CA GLY A 77 -2.95 -21.23 -4.76
C GLY A 77 -3.45 -19.82 -4.46
N LEU A 78 -3.10 -18.82 -5.29
CA LEU A 78 -3.70 -17.49 -5.19
C LEU A 78 -5.10 -17.51 -5.83
N ASP A 79 -6.10 -17.17 -5.03
CA ASP A 79 -7.50 -17.01 -5.43
C ASP A 79 -8.05 -15.72 -4.83
N TYR A 80 -8.83 -14.96 -5.62
CA TYR A 80 -9.41 -13.70 -5.19
C TYR A 80 -10.92 -13.78 -5.08
N LEU A 81 -11.45 -13.31 -3.96
CA LEU A 81 -12.86 -13.04 -3.74
C LEU A 81 -13.13 -11.56 -4.02
N GLU A 82 -14.19 -11.27 -4.75
CA GLU A 82 -14.59 -9.92 -5.11
C GLU A 82 -15.91 -9.58 -4.41
N PRO A 83 -15.96 -8.56 -3.53
CA PRO A 83 -17.21 -8.08 -3.00
C PRO A 83 -18.00 -7.35 -4.10
N GLU A 84 -19.31 -7.53 -4.16
CA GLU A 84 -20.18 -6.84 -5.12
C GLU A 84 -20.08 -5.33 -4.93
N ALA A 85 -20.41 -4.83 -3.73
CA ALA A 85 -20.14 -3.46 -3.33
C ALA A 85 -18.71 -3.38 -2.76
N THR A 86 -17.83 -2.62 -3.40
CA THR A 86 -16.41 -2.55 -3.00
C THR A 86 -16.22 -1.73 -1.74
N TYR A 87 -16.82 -0.53 -1.70
CA TYR A 87 -16.71 0.38 -0.56
C TYR A 87 -18.07 0.98 -0.21
N VAL A 88 -18.30 1.13 1.10
CA VAL A 88 -19.33 2.02 1.62
C VAL A 88 -18.62 3.26 2.15
N ASN A 89 -18.92 4.41 1.57
CA ASN A 89 -18.38 5.70 2.00
C ASN A 89 -19.32 6.29 3.04
N ALA A 90 -18.82 6.43 4.26
CA ALA A 90 -19.54 6.93 5.42
C ALA A 90 -18.78 8.09 6.07
N PHE A 91 -19.45 8.81 6.97
CA PHE A 91 -18.93 10.02 7.58
C PHE A 91 -19.23 10.03 9.08
N HIS A 92 -18.42 10.73 9.86
CA HIS A 92 -18.61 10.85 11.31
C HIS A 92 -19.96 11.49 11.68
N GLU A 93 -20.50 12.32 10.79
CA GLU A 93 -21.81 12.98 10.95
C GLU A 93 -22.99 12.02 10.71
N ASN A 94 -22.77 10.78 10.29
CA ASN A 94 -23.75 9.74 9.94
C ASN A 94 -24.79 10.18 8.89
N ASN A 95 -24.39 11.03 7.93
CA ASN A 95 -25.19 11.45 6.79
C ASN A 95 -24.35 11.49 5.52
N GLY A 96 -24.98 11.60 4.35
CA GLY A 96 -24.29 11.71 3.06
C GLY A 96 -23.58 10.43 2.62
N SER A 97 -23.93 9.27 3.16
CA SER A 97 -23.32 7.99 2.80
C SER A 97 -23.69 7.53 1.41
N TRP A 98 -22.75 6.89 0.72
CA TRP A 98 -22.95 6.34 -0.61
C TRP A 98 -22.10 5.09 -0.87
N VAL A 99 -22.52 4.29 -1.86
CA VAL A 99 -21.90 3.00 -2.17
C VAL A 99 -21.08 3.10 -3.45
N PHE A 100 -19.89 2.56 -3.42
CA PHE A 100 -18.99 2.45 -4.57
C PHE A 100 -18.92 1.00 -5.05
N TYR A 101 -19.24 0.77 -6.31
CA TYR A 101 -19.10 -0.49 -7.04
C TYR A 101 -17.90 -0.43 -7.99
N HIS A 102 -17.34 -1.59 -8.33
CA HIS A 102 -16.35 -1.65 -9.41
C HIS A 102 -16.95 -1.19 -10.75
N ASP A 103 -18.17 -1.60 -11.02
CA ASP A 103 -18.93 -1.12 -12.18
C ASP A 103 -19.34 0.35 -12.01
N ALA A 104 -19.00 1.18 -13.01
CA ALA A 104 -19.28 2.61 -12.96
C ALA A 104 -20.76 2.94 -13.07
N ASP A 105 -21.51 2.18 -13.86
CA ASP A 105 -22.94 2.40 -14.03
C ASP A 105 -23.70 2.07 -12.74
N GLN A 106 -23.34 0.98 -12.04
CA GLN A 106 -23.90 0.66 -10.72
C GLN A 106 -23.59 1.75 -9.68
N THR A 107 -22.37 2.32 -9.70
CA THR A 107 -22.04 3.45 -8.82
C THR A 107 -22.89 4.69 -9.14
N ILE A 108 -23.08 5.01 -10.43
CA ILE A 108 -23.91 6.11 -10.90
C ILE A 108 -25.38 5.90 -10.51
N ASP A 109 -25.92 4.70 -10.67
CA ASP A 109 -27.28 4.34 -10.25
C ASP A 109 -27.44 4.52 -8.73
N GLY A 110 -26.46 4.08 -7.93
CA GLY A 110 -26.42 4.32 -6.49
C GLY A 110 -26.40 5.81 -6.14
N LEU A 111 -25.59 6.61 -6.83
CA LEU A 111 -25.55 8.06 -6.66
C LEU A 111 -26.86 8.75 -7.07
N SER A 112 -27.58 8.23 -8.06
CA SER A 112 -28.89 8.77 -8.43
C SER A 112 -29.92 8.70 -7.30
N ILE A 113 -29.71 7.76 -6.36
CA ILE A 113 -30.55 7.56 -5.17
C ILE A 113 -30.07 8.43 -4.01
N THR A 114 -28.76 8.53 -3.79
CA THR A 114 -28.17 9.17 -2.60
C THR A 114 -27.77 10.63 -2.85
N HIS A 115 -27.19 10.93 -4.01
CA HIS A 115 -26.64 12.24 -4.40
C HIS A 115 -27.04 12.63 -5.83
N PRO A 116 -28.35 12.76 -6.16
CA PRO A 116 -28.81 12.95 -7.53
C PRO A 116 -28.25 14.20 -8.21
N SER A 117 -27.91 15.25 -7.46
CA SER A 117 -27.29 16.47 -7.99
C SER A 117 -25.85 16.27 -8.49
N GLU A 118 -25.16 15.23 -8.02
CA GLU A 118 -23.77 14.95 -8.35
C GLU A 118 -23.57 13.93 -9.48
N VAL A 119 -24.64 13.33 -9.97
CA VAL A 119 -24.58 12.28 -11.02
C VAL A 119 -23.85 12.76 -12.27
N GLU A 120 -24.23 13.91 -12.80
CA GLU A 120 -23.60 14.47 -14.02
C GLU A 120 -22.15 14.93 -13.73
N ASN A 121 -21.88 15.40 -12.52
CA ASN A 121 -20.53 15.73 -12.06
C ASN A 121 -19.65 14.50 -12.02
N TYR A 122 -20.16 13.36 -11.52
CA TYR A 122 -19.42 12.10 -11.46
C TYR A 122 -19.12 11.55 -12.86
N LYS A 123 -20.08 11.60 -13.80
CA LYS A 123 -19.87 11.21 -15.20
C LYS A 123 -18.77 12.06 -15.85
N ARG A 124 -18.85 13.40 -15.71
CA ARG A 124 -17.85 14.33 -16.24
C ARG A 124 -16.45 14.07 -15.64
N TYR A 125 -16.40 13.73 -14.34
CA TYR A 125 -15.16 13.33 -13.70
C TYR A 125 -14.58 12.07 -14.34
N LEU A 126 -15.39 11.01 -14.57
CA LEU A 126 -14.91 9.76 -15.16
C LEU A 126 -14.43 9.94 -16.60
N GLU A 127 -15.10 10.77 -17.41
CA GLU A 127 -14.66 11.08 -18.79
C GLU A 127 -13.22 11.62 -18.83
N ASP A 128 -12.84 12.45 -17.87
CA ASP A 128 -11.51 13.03 -17.75
C ASP A 128 -10.52 12.11 -17.00
N ALA A 129 -10.98 11.44 -15.94
CA ALA A 129 -10.11 10.70 -15.02
C ALA A 129 -9.70 9.32 -15.56
N ILE A 130 -10.59 8.62 -16.27
CA ILE A 130 -10.27 7.29 -16.83
C ILE A 130 -9.05 7.34 -17.77
N PRO A 131 -8.98 8.24 -18.77
CA PRO A 131 -7.79 8.30 -19.62
C PRO A 131 -6.50 8.64 -18.87
N VAL A 132 -6.57 9.44 -17.80
CA VAL A 132 -5.41 9.76 -16.95
C VAL A 132 -5.00 8.54 -16.13
N ALA A 133 -5.95 7.85 -15.52
CA ALA A 133 -5.69 6.64 -14.73
C ALA A 133 -5.03 5.53 -15.58
N GLU A 134 -5.54 5.31 -16.81
CA GLU A 134 -4.94 4.35 -17.75
C GLU A 134 -3.48 4.70 -18.10
N LEU A 135 -3.15 5.99 -18.31
CA LEU A 135 -1.78 6.43 -18.53
C LEU A 135 -0.89 6.15 -17.31
N VAL A 136 -1.38 6.50 -16.11
CA VAL A 136 -0.65 6.28 -14.86
C VAL A 136 -0.36 4.78 -14.65
N ILE A 137 -1.36 3.92 -14.87
CA ILE A 137 -1.20 2.46 -14.74
C ILE A 137 -0.16 1.94 -15.75
N LYS A 138 -0.25 2.33 -17.02
CA LYS A 138 0.70 1.89 -18.06
C LYS A 138 2.14 2.32 -17.77
N ILE A 139 2.32 3.57 -17.32
CA ILE A 139 3.64 4.08 -16.94
C ILE A 139 4.19 3.29 -15.73
N ALA A 140 3.34 3.00 -14.76
CA ALA A 140 3.72 2.21 -13.59
C ALA A 140 4.16 0.78 -13.95
N GLN A 141 3.48 0.14 -14.91
CA GLN A 141 3.81 -1.22 -15.40
C GLN A 141 5.11 -1.29 -16.21
N SER A 142 5.41 -0.25 -16.99
CA SER A 142 6.53 -0.26 -17.94
C SER A 142 7.81 0.39 -17.41
N GLY A 143 7.70 1.24 -16.40
CA GLY A 143 8.78 2.04 -15.85
C GLY A 143 8.64 3.53 -16.15
N ALA A 144 9.43 4.35 -15.48
CA ALA A 144 9.29 5.80 -15.45
C ALA A 144 10.28 6.53 -16.38
N SER A 145 10.54 6.02 -17.56
CA SER A 145 11.42 6.70 -18.53
C SER A 145 10.63 7.47 -19.59
N MET A 146 11.27 8.46 -20.21
CA MET A 146 10.64 9.24 -21.29
C MET A 146 10.22 8.37 -22.49
N PRO A 147 11.01 7.39 -22.96
CA PRO A 147 10.56 6.48 -24.02
C PRO A 147 9.31 5.69 -23.64
N GLU A 148 9.23 5.16 -22.42
CA GLU A 148 8.10 4.40 -21.91
C GLU A 148 6.85 5.28 -21.78
N PHE A 149 7.02 6.52 -21.30
CA PHE A 149 5.94 7.51 -21.28
C PHE A 149 5.40 7.80 -22.70
N LEU A 150 6.27 8.06 -23.66
CA LEU A 150 5.88 8.34 -25.04
C LEU A 150 5.18 7.13 -25.67
N GLN A 151 5.64 5.93 -25.39
CA GLN A 151 5.00 4.70 -25.84
C GLN A 151 3.59 4.57 -25.26
N ALA A 152 3.40 4.73 -23.95
CA ALA A 152 2.10 4.69 -23.29
C ALA A 152 1.15 5.76 -23.86
N ALA A 153 1.64 6.99 -24.01
CA ALA A 153 0.88 8.10 -24.58
C ALA A 153 0.42 7.83 -26.02
N THR A 154 1.31 7.29 -26.86
CA THR A 154 0.99 6.94 -28.25
C THR A 154 -0.04 5.82 -28.32
N GLN A 155 0.10 4.78 -27.50
CA GLN A 155 -0.87 3.68 -27.43
C GLN A 155 -2.28 4.17 -27.04
N GLN A 156 -2.38 5.22 -26.23
CA GLN A 156 -3.64 5.87 -25.85
C GLN A 156 -4.09 6.99 -26.80
N LYS A 157 -3.45 7.12 -27.96
CA LYS A 157 -3.76 8.19 -28.93
C LYS A 157 -3.71 9.59 -28.30
N MET A 158 -2.77 9.81 -27.38
CA MET A 158 -2.57 11.07 -26.64
C MET A 158 -3.74 11.49 -25.73
N LYS A 159 -4.73 10.63 -25.49
CA LYS A 159 -5.85 10.93 -24.57
C LYS A 159 -5.33 11.09 -23.13
N GLY A 160 -5.91 12.01 -22.39
CA GLY A 160 -5.59 12.25 -20.96
C GLY A 160 -4.30 13.03 -20.69
N ILE A 161 -3.40 13.25 -21.66
CA ILE A 161 -2.08 13.89 -21.42
C ILE A 161 -2.22 15.31 -20.89
N SER A 162 -3.09 16.13 -21.46
CA SER A 162 -3.28 17.52 -21.03
C SER A 162 -3.76 17.57 -19.57
N LYS A 163 -4.69 16.69 -19.21
CA LYS A 163 -5.18 16.55 -17.83
C LYS A 163 -4.11 16.00 -16.90
N LEU A 164 -3.36 14.97 -17.30
CA LEU A 164 -2.24 14.43 -16.53
C LEU A 164 -1.22 15.52 -16.21
N LEU A 165 -0.82 16.34 -17.19
CA LEU A 165 0.13 17.44 -16.98
C LEU A 165 -0.43 18.55 -16.08
N ARG A 166 -1.73 18.85 -16.18
CA ARG A 166 -2.40 19.81 -15.29
C ARG A 166 -2.47 19.26 -13.87
N TRP A 167 -3.01 18.04 -13.69
CA TRP A 167 -3.20 17.42 -12.38
C TRP A 167 -1.87 17.12 -11.68
N SER A 168 -0.81 16.82 -12.43
CA SER A 168 0.52 16.62 -11.83
C SER A 168 1.10 17.84 -11.10
N LYS A 169 0.51 19.02 -11.31
CA LYS A 169 0.92 20.29 -10.65
C LYS A 169 -0.09 20.76 -9.61
N ALA A 170 -1.35 20.34 -9.73
CA ALA A 170 -2.44 20.70 -8.83
C ALA A 170 -2.37 19.88 -7.53
N SER A 171 -3.18 20.25 -6.55
CA SER A 171 -3.48 19.43 -5.39
C SER A 171 -4.66 18.47 -5.70
N ALA A 172 -4.79 17.39 -4.93
CA ALA A 172 -5.90 16.46 -5.07
C ALA A 172 -7.25 17.15 -4.78
N VAL A 173 -7.27 18.02 -3.78
CA VAL A 173 -8.47 18.81 -3.42
C VAL A 173 -8.89 19.74 -4.57
N GLU A 174 -7.94 20.45 -5.20
CA GLU A 174 -8.25 21.31 -6.35
C GLU A 174 -8.84 20.53 -7.51
N VAL A 175 -8.26 19.37 -7.83
CA VAL A 175 -8.77 18.51 -8.92
C VAL A 175 -10.19 18.03 -8.64
N PHE A 176 -10.47 17.52 -7.43
CA PHE A 176 -11.80 17.02 -7.11
C PHE A 176 -12.85 18.14 -7.07
N LYS A 177 -12.51 19.32 -6.53
CA LYS A 177 -13.41 20.49 -6.47
C LYS A 177 -13.74 21.08 -7.86
N ASP A 178 -12.96 20.78 -8.90
CA ASP A 178 -13.32 21.11 -10.28
C ASP A 178 -14.55 20.31 -10.78
N TYR A 179 -14.87 19.20 -10.10
CA TYR A 179 -15.95 18.28 -10.50
C TYR A 179 -17.09 18.25 -9.49
N PHE A 180 -16.82 18.16 -8.20
CA PHE A 180 -17.81 17.89 -7.16
C PHE A 180 -18.08 19.12 -6.30
N ASP A 181 -19.36 19.46 -6.17
CA ASP A 181 -19.84 20.53 -5.28
C ASP A 181 -20.02 20.00 -3.85
N ASP A 182 -20.44 18.73 -3.71
CA ASP A 182 -20.63 18.06 -2.42
C ASP A 182 -19.32 17.39 -1.95
N TRP A 183 -18.84 17.79 -0.79
CA TRP A 183 -17.60 17.26 -0.23
C TRP A 183 -17.69 15.77 0.14
N HIS A 184 -18.88 15.22 0.36
CA HIS A 184 -19.07 13.79 0.62
C HIS A 184 -18.57 12.93 -0.57
N LEU A 185 -18.65 13.46 -1.81
CA LEU A 185 -18.21 12.72 -2.99
C LEU A 185 -16.69 12.62 -3.11
N TYR A 186 -15.92 13.59 -2.63
CA TYR A 186 -14.48 13.58 -2.79
C TYR A 186 -13.69 13.22 -1.52
N MET A 187 -14.29 13.35 -0.34
CA MET A 187 -13.60 13.05 0.92
C MET A 187 -13.06 11.63 1.01
N PRO A 188 -13.81 10.57 0.66
CA PRO A 188 -13.27 9.21 0.69
C PRO A 188 -12.05 9.02 -0.22
N GLY A 189 -12.03 9.71 -1.36
CA GLY A 189 -10.91 9.69 -2.31
C GLY A 189 -9.66 10.39 -1.77
N ILE A 190 -9.80 11.55 -1.11
CA ILE A 190 -8.65 12.30 -0.57
C ILE A 190 -8.22 11.83 0.81
N SER A 191 -9.10 11.24 1.60
CA SER A 191 -8.78 10.73 2.93
C SER A 191 -8.09 9.36 2.91
N THR A 192 -8.18 8.62 1.80
CA THR A 192 -7.55 7.31 1.61
C THR A 192 -6.46 7.29 0.52
N GLY A 193 -6.47 8.23 -0.41
CA GLY A 193 -5.54 8.33 -1.54
C GLY A 193 -4.18 8.94 -1.12
N PRO A 194 -3.98 10.26 -1.23
CA PRO A 194 -2.69 10.89 -0.92
C PRO A 194 -2.24 10.71 0.53
N THR A 195 -3.19 10.61 1.45
CA THR A 195 -2.93 10.46 2.88
C THR A 195 -2.26 9.13 3.23
N VAL A 196 -2.51 8.09 2.47
CA VAL A 196 -1.82 6.80 2.63
C VAL A 196 -0.30 6.93 2.44
N TRP A 197 0.14 7.98 1.73
CA TRP A 197 1.57 8.30 1.56
C TRP A 197 2.06 9.44 2.47
N GLY A 198 1.22 9.87 3.42
CA GLY A 198 1.55 10.94 4.37
C GLY A 198 1.58 12.35 3.76
N ALA A 199 1.10 12.55 2.53
CA ALA A 199 1.04 13.85 1.88
C ALA A 199 -0.32 14.52 2.10
N PRO A 200 -0.36 15.80 2.56
CA PRO A 200 -1.62 16.54 2.65
C PRO A 200 -2.28 16.64 1.27
N PRO A 201 -3.59 16.38 1.15
CA PRO A 201 -4.27 16.41 -0.15
C PRO A 201 -4.38 17.82 -0.76
N GLU A 202 -4.10 18.86 0.01
CA GLU A 202 -3.98 20.25 -0.44
C GLU A 202 -2.59 20.58 -1.00
N ALA A 203 -1.60 19.70 -0.83
CA ALA A 203 -0.24 19.96 -1.30
C ALA A 203 -0.17 19.94 -2.84
N PRO A 204 0.47 20.94 -3.47
CA PRO A 204 0.72 20.92 -4.91
C PRO A 204 1.48 19.65 -5.33
N GLY A 205 1.08 19.05 -6.45
CA GLY A 205 1.69 17.81 -6.96
C GLY A 205 0.98 16.53 -6.50
N THR A 206 -0.03 16.60 -5.65
CA THR A 206 -0.83 15.44 -5.23
C THR A 206 -2.03 15.16 -6.14
N GLY A 207 -2.30 16.01 -7.13
CA GLY A 207 -3.54 15.97 -7.93
C GLY A 207 -3.77 14.67 -8.72
N LEU A 208 -2.72 13.89 -9.03
CA LEU A 208 -2.91 12.58 -9.64
C LEU A 208 -3.57 11.56 -8.71
N ALA A 209 -3.57 11.78 -7.40
CA ALA A 209 -4.33 10.95 -6.47
C ALA A 209 -5.85 11.04 -6.71
N ALA A 210 -6.32 12.14 -7.34
CA ALA A 210 -7.72 12.25 -7.75
C ALA A 210 -8.13 11.25 -8.85
N THR A 211 -7.22 10.43 -9.39
CA THR A 211 -7.59 9.31 -10.27
C THR A 211 -8.11 8.09 -9.50
N VAL A 212 -8.21 8.13 -8.18
CA VAL A 212 -8.52 6.97 -7.33
C VAL A 212 -9.83 6.26 -7.72
N TYR A 213 -10.91 6.97 -7.97
CA TYR A 213 -12.18 6.34 -8.37
C TYR A 213 -12.10 5.75 -9.78
N ALA A 214 -11.51 6.49 -10.75
CA ALA A 214 -11.29 5.96 -12.09
C ALA A 214 -10.40 4.71 -12.06
N THR A 215 -9.35 4.68 -11.24
CA THR A 215 -8.50 3.51 -11.05
C THR A 215 -9.29 2.32 -10.49
N ARG A 216 -10.18 2.56 -9.52
CA ARG A 216 -11.03 1.52 -8.92
C ARG A 216 -12.10 0.98 -9.89
N HIS A 217 -12.54 1.78 -10.87
CA HIS A 217 -13.40 1.31 -11.95
C HIS A 217 -12.63 0.54 -13.03
N LEU A 218 -11.36 0.86 -13.26
CA LEU A 218 -10.51 0.15 -14.22
C LEU A 218 -9.98 -1.18 -13.68
N ILE A 219 -9.78 -1.28 -12.38
CA ILE A 219 -9.16 -2.44 -11.72
C ILE A 219 -10.04 -2.89 -10.56
N ALA A 220 -10.67 -4.04 -10.71
CA ALA A 220 -11.48 -4.63 -9.64
C ALA A 220 -10.64 -4.87 -8.38
N SER A 221 -11.13 -4.41 -7.24
CA SER A 221 -10.59 -4.80 -5.95
C SER A 221 -10.99 -6.23 -5.62
N GLY A 222 -10.09 -6.98 -4.98
CA GLY A 222 -10.38 -8.33 -4.52
C GLY A 222 -9.62 -8.64 -3.24
N ARG A 223 -10.13 -9.57 -2.47
CA ARG A 223 -9.49 -10.08 -1.24
C ARG A 223 -8.96 -11.48 -1.49
N PRO A 224 -7.66 -11.72 -1.28
CA PRO A 224 -7.15 -13.08 -1.38
C PRO A 224 -7.86 -13.99 -0.38
N ARG A 225 -8.35 -15.13 -0.85
CA ARG A 225 -8.93 -16.16 0.03
C ARG A 225 -7.91 -16.55 1.11
N ARG A 226 -8.34 -16.66 2.35
CA ARG A 226 -7.51 -16.88 3.55
C ARG A 226 -6.65 -15.68 3.95
N GLY A 227 -6.93 -14.52 3.41
CA GLY A 227 -6.28 -13.25 3.75
C GLY A 227 -5.13 -12.87 2.82
N SER A 228 -4.64 -11.64 3.00
CA SER A 228 -3.59 -11.03 2.17
C SER A 228 -2.32 -11.87 2.05
N GLY A 229 -1.97 -12.65 3.09
CA GLY A 229 -0.81 -13.54 3.11
C GLY A 229 -0.80 -14.61 2.03
N SER A 230 -1.96 -14.95 1.45
CA SER A 230 -2.01 -15.90 0.33
C SER A 230 -1.27 -15.39 -0.92
N LEU A 231 -1.14 -14.08 -1.10
CA LEU A 231 -0.35 -13.51 -2.20
C LEU A 231 1.16 -13.77 -2.04
N PRO A 232 1.83 -13.32 -0.95
CA PRO A 232 3.25 -13.63 -0.76
C PRO A 232 3.53 -15.14 -0.68
N ASP A 233 2.63 -15.95 -0.13
CA ASP A 233 2.76 -17.41 -0.10
C ASP A 233 2.79 -18.00 -1.52
N ALA A 234 1.92 -17.53 -2.42
CA ALA A 234 1.92 -17.98 -3.81
C ALA A 234 3.18 -17.53 -4.57
N ILE A 235 3.65 -16.30 -4.33
CA ILE A 235 4.89 -15.81 -4.93
C ILE A 235 6.10 -16.60 -4.41
N LEU A 236 6.15 -16.91 -3.11
CA LEU A 236 7.20 -17.73 -2.52
C LEU A 236 7.24 -19.11 -3.16
N LYS A 237 6.09 -19.78 -3.32
CA LYS A 237 6.02 -21.08 -3.99
C LYS A 237 6.51 -21.02 -5.43
N SER A 238 6.14 -19.96 -6.18
CA SER A 238 6.66 -19.73 -7.52
C SER A 238 8.18 -19.53 -7.50
N TYR A 239 8.70 -18.73 -6.57
CA TYR A 239 10.14 -18.51 -6.39
C TYR A 239 10.91 -19.80 -6.11
N LEU A 240 10.45 -20.58 -5.14
CA LEU A 240 11.08 -21.85 -4.77
C LEU A 240 11.02 -22.88 -5.91
N SER A 241 9.91 -22.94 -6.66
CA SER A 241 9.76 -23.87 -7.81
C SER A 241 10.74 -23.54 -8.96
N ASN A 242 11.26 -22.32 -9.02
CA ASN A 242 12.29 -21.90 -9.96
C ASN A 242 13.72 -21.95 -9.37
N GLY A 243 13.92 -22.66 -8.26
CA GLY A 243 15.24 -22.89 -7.66
C GLY A 243 15.71 -21.78 -6.70
N GLY A 244 14.87 -20.81 -6.37
CA GLY A 244 15.20 -19.77 -5.40
C GLY A 244 15.40 -20.32 -3.99
N GLN A 245 16.20 -19.64 -3.19
CA GLN A 245 16.52 -20.01 -1.80
C GLN A 245 16.07 -18.91 -0.83
N VAL A 246 15.54 -19.29 0.34
CA VAL A 246 15.08 -18.35 1.38
C VAL A 246 15.84 -18.58 2.67
N ARG A 247 16.29 -17.49 3.31
CA ARG A 247 16.81 -17.47 4.66
C ARG A 247 15.92 -16.56 5.52
N LEU A 248 15.12 -17.18 6.37
CA LEU A 248 14.27 -16.51 7.36
C LEU A 248 15.09 -16.22 8.62
N GLU A 249 14.53 -15.41 9.54
CA GLU A 249 15.16 -15.02 10.82
C GLU A 249 16.58 -14.43 10.62
N SER A 250 16.81 -13.80 9.47
CA SER A 250 18.10 -13.33 9.00
C SER A 250 18.10 -11.81 8.89
N ILE A 251 18.42 -11.13 10.00
CA ILE A 251 18.43 -9.68 10.09
C ILE A 251 19.72 -9.13 9.49
N VAL A 252 19.60 -8.34 8.44
CA VAL A 252 20.73 -7.65 7.82
C VAL A 252 21.17 -6.48 8.68
N GLU A 253 22.48 -6.37 8.92
CA GLU A 253 23.10 -5.30 9.67
C GLU A 253 23.94 -4.37 8.81
N LYS A 254 24.67 -4.92 7.81
CA LYS A 254 25.59 -4.14 6.97
C LYS A 254 25.68 -4.66 5.55
N LEU A 255 26.11 -3.76 4.65
CA LEU A 255 26.52 -4.08 3.28
C LEU A 255 28.04 -3.93 3.16
N GLN A 256 28.73 -4.99 2.79
CA GLN A 256 30.16 -4.93 2.50
C GLN A 256 30.41 -4.40 1.09
N ILE A 257 31.15 -3.30 0.98
CA ILE A 257 31.41 -2.58 -0.27
C ILE A 257 32.91 -2.47 -0.47
N GLU A 258 33.38 -2.95 -1.60
CA GLU A 258 34.79 -2.86 -2.00
C GLU A 258 34.91 -2.27 -3.42
N ASN A 259 35.83 -1.33 -3.62
CA ASN A 259 36.09 -0.72 -4.93
C ASN A 259 34.81 -0.23 -5.63
N ASN A 260 33.92 0.43 -4.86
CA ASN A 260 32.62 0.92 -5.32
C ASN A 260 31.68 -0.19 -5.84
N ARG A 261 31.80 -1.40 -5.35
CA ARG A 261 30.92 -2.54 -5.68
C ARG A 261 30.49 -3.24 -4.40
N VAL A 262 29.20 -3.59 -4.31
CA VAL A 262 28.72 -4.49 -3.26
C VAL A 262 29.33 -5.87 -3.41
N LYS A 263 29.70 -6.49 -2.30
CA LYS A 263 30.36 -7.80 -2.23
C LYS A 263 29.57 -8.81 -1.43
N ALA A 264 29.01 -8.36 -0.31
CA ALA A 264 28.33 -9.24 0.61
C ALA A 264 27.31 -8.48 1.46
N VAL A 265 26.44 -9.27 2.07
CA VAL A 265 25.50 -8.86 3.11
C VAL A 265 25.93 -9.49 4.42
N GLU A 266 26.11 -8.68 5.46
CA GLU A 266 26.42 -9.13 6.81
C GLU A 266 25.14 -9.16 7.66
N LEU A 267 24.90 -10.30 8.29
CA LEU A 267 23.77 -10.52 9.17
C LEU A 267 24.13 -10.18 10.61
N ARG A 268 23.14 -9.87 11.43
CA ARG A 268 23.31 -9.55 12.86
C ARG A 268 23.97 -10.67 13.68
N ASP A 269 23.83 -11.92 13.27
CA ASP A 269 24.46 -13.08 13.90
C ASP A 269 25.93 -13.27 13.50
N GLY A 270 26.49 -12.38 12.68
CA GLY A 270 27.84 -12.40 12.16
C GLY A 270 28.04 -13.24 10.90
N ASN A 271 27.01 -13.91 10.40
CA ASN A 271 27.09 -14.61 9.12
C ASN A 271 27.21 -13.61 7.96
N VAL A 272 27.97 -13.98 6.94
CA VAL A 272 28.17 -13.20 5.72
C VAL A 272 27.69 -14.02 4.54
N ILE A 273 26.95 -13.37 3.63
CA ILE A 273 26.47 -13.97 2.38
C ILE A 273 27.08 -13.17 1.23
N GLU A 274 27.86 -13.81 0.38
CA GLU A 274 28.56 -13.16 -0.73
C GLU A 274 27.76 -13.21 -2.04
N ALA A 275 27.56 -12.06 -2.69
CA ALA A 275 27.00 -11.96 -4.03
C ALA A 275 27.46 -10.69 -4.76
N PRO A 276 27.63 -10.73 -6.09
CA PRO A 276 28.01 -9.55 -6.88
C PRO A 276 26.83 -8.58 -7.09
N THR A 277 25.61 -9.02 -6.79
CA THR A 277 24.38 -8.23 -6.93
C THR A 277 23.55 -8.31 -5.65
N VAL A 278 23.13 -7.17 -5.12
CA VAL A 278 22.26 -7.05 -3.94
C VAL A 278 21.10 -6.13 -4.28
N ILE A 279 19.87 -6.60 -4.05
CA ILE A 279 18.64 -5.86 -4.21
C ILE A 279 18.01 -5.66 -2.84
N ALA A 280 17.94 -4.42 -2.35
CA ALA A 280 17.32 -4.12 -1.07
C ALA A 280 15.86 -3.71 -1.27
N ALA A 281 14.93 -4.56 -0.79
CA ALA A 281 13.48 -4.32 -0.77
C ALA A 281 13.02 -3.78 0.58
N CYS A 282 13.79 -2.88 1.15
CA CYS A 282 13.62 -2.27 2.47
C CYS A 282 13.52 -0.75 2.36
N ASP A 283 13.34 -0.08 3.50
CA ASP A 283 13.38 1.38 3.54
C ASP A 283 14.70 1.92 2.96
N PRO A 284 14.67 2.76 1.90
CA PRO A 284 15.87 3.32 1.29
C PRO A 284 16.75 4.12 2.26
N HIS A 285 16.13 4.81 3.22
CA HIS A 285 16.89 5.55 4.25
C HIS A 285 17.71 4.59 5.11
N ASN A 286 17.09 3.50 5.57
CA ASN A 286 17.78 2.48 6.37
C ASN A 286 18.95 1.85 5.58
N VAL A 287 18.73 1.50 4.32
CA VAL A 287 19.75 0.91 3.45
C VAL A 287 20.94 1.84 3.23
N LEU A 288 20.68 3.10 2.88
CA LEU A 288 21.72 4.05 2.46
C LEU A 288 22.43 4.75 3.63
N VAL A 289 21.76 4.86 4.78
CA VAL A 289 22.30 5.58 5.95
C VAL A 289 22.83 4.63 7.02
N ASN A 290 22.13 3.51 7.27
CA ASN A 290 22.46 2.64 8.40
C ASN A 290 23.31 1.42 8.01
N TRP A 291 23.18 0.89 6.76
CA TRP A 291 23.88 -0.32 6.35
C TRP A 291 25.20 -0.06 5.61
N ILE A 292 25.57 1.20 5.37
CA ILE A 292 26.78 1.58 4.65
C ILE A 292 27.66 2.43 5.56
N ASP A 293 28.70 1.83 6.16
CA ASP A 293 29.61 2.51 7.09
C ASP A 293 30.44 3.58 6.37
N GLU A 294 31.08 3.22 5.25
CA GLU A 294 31.91 4.13 4.47
C GLU A 294 31.35 4.33 3.07
N ALA A 295 30.87 5.54 2.80
CA ALA A 295 30.36 5.90 1.50
C ALA A 295 31.48 5.90 0.43
N PRO A 296 31.44 5.03 -0.59
CA PRO A 296 32.39 5.10 -1.67
C PRO A 296 32.26 6.42 -2.44
N VAL A 297 33.34 6.90 -3.02
CA VAL A 297 33.41 8.24 -3.64
C VAL A 297 32.24 8.55 -4.57
N PRO A 298 31.80 7.64 -5.48
CA PRO A 298 30.67 7.91 -6.35
C PRO A 298 29.31 8.03 -5.65
N ALA A 299 29.18 7.46 -4.45
CA ALA A 299 27.92 7.47 -3.68
C ALA A 299 27.89 8.54 -2.57
N LYS A 300 28.98 9.25 -2.29
CA LYS A 300 29.06 10.24 -1.21
C LYS A 300 27.95 11.29 -1.26
N SER A 301 27.69 11.84 -2.44
CA SER A 301 26.64 12.85 -2.62
C SER A 301 25.25 12.31 -2.33
N LEU A 302 24.96 11.07 -2.77
CA LEU A 302 23.70 10.38 -2.52
C LEU A 302 23.51 10.15 -1.01
N ILE A 303 24.47 9.52 -0.36
CA ILE A 303 24.40 9.17 1.05
C ILE A 303 24.32 10.44 1.92
N SER A 304 25.10 11.48 1.61
CA SER A 304 25.02 12.76 2.32
C SER A 304 23.67 13.46 2.16
N ARG A 305 22.98 13.26 1.05
CA ARG A 305 21.60 13.76 0.88
C ARG A 305 20.65 13.00 1.82
N TRP A 306 20.68 11.67 1.81
CA TRP A 306 19.83 10.83 2.65
C TRP A 306 20.07 11.05 4.15
N GLN A 307 21.31 11.29 4.58
CA GLN A 307 21.64 11.63 5.97
C GLN A 307 21.01 12.96 6.44
N LYS A 308 20.73 13.89 5.52
CA LYS A 308 20.09 15.19 5.81
C LYS A 308 18.58 15.14 5.77
N GLU A 309 18.02 14.18 5.07
CA GLU A 309 16.58 13.99 5.01
C GLU A 309 16.11 13.33 6.31
N PRO A 310 15.04 13.86 6.96
CA PRO A 310 14.50 13.21 8.15
C PRO A 310 13.95 11.84 7.79
N SER A 311 14.17 10.85 8.64
CA SER A 311 13.48 9.57 8.52
C SER A 311 11.99 9.78 8.70
N PRO A 312 11.15 9.40 7.73
CA PRO A 312 9.70 9.56 7.85
C PRO A 312 9.15 8.68 8.99
N GLU A 313 8.00 9.08 9.52
CA GLU A 313 7.28 8.35 10.58
C GLU A 313 6.01 7.71 10.05
N GLY A 314 5.59 6.63 10.68
CA GLY A 314 4.32 5.98 10.45
C GLY A 314 3.13 6.93 10.60
N TYR A 315 2.04 6.60 9.95
CA TYR A 315 0.82 7.41 9.91
C TYR A 315 -0.44 6.56 10.09
N GLU A 316 -0.28 5.29 10.35
CA GLU A 316 -1.36 4.31 10.39
C GLU A 316 -1.25 3.42 11.63
N SER A 317 -2.39 3.12 12.21
CA SER A 317 -2.59 2.06 13.20
C SER A 317 -3.73 1.18 12.76
N LYS A 318 -3.79 -0.03 13.30
CA LYS A 318 -4.86 -0.98 13.00
C LYS A 318 -5.31 -1.71 14.26
N LEU A 319 -6.60 -1.96 14.37
CA LEU A 319 -7.18 -2.86 15.35
C LEU A 319 -7.72 -4.08 14.63
N ASP A 320 -7.40 -5.26 15.16
CA ASP A 320 -7.96 -6.52 14.70
C ASP A 320 -8.68 -7.21 15.87
N GLY A 321 -9.77 -7.89 15.60
CA GLY A 321 -10.44 -8.61 16.67
C GLY A 321 -11.58 -9.50 16.21
N ILE A 322 -12.31 -10.00 17.19
CA ILE A 322 -13.40 -10.98 17.04
C ILE A 322 -14.69 -10.37 17.56
N VAL A 323 -15.74 -10.46 16.77
CA VAL A 323 -17.09 -9.94 17.10
C VAL A 323 -18.13 -11.05 17.12
N GLN A 324 -19.14 -10.90 17.99
CA GLN A 324 -20.24 -11.85 18.10
C GLN A 324 -21.23 -11.77 16.93
N ASN A 325 -21.51 -10.54 16.46
CA ASN A 325 -22.43 -10.28 15.37
C ASN A 325 -21.82 -9.27 14.40
N LEU A 326 -22.27 -9.31 13.15
CA LEU A 326 -21.90 -8.33 12.15
C LEU A 326 -22.35 -6.91 12.57
N PRO A 327 -21.55 -5.87 12.31
CA PRO A 327 -21.91 -4.50 12.65
C PRO A 327 -23.13 -4.02 11.85
N THR A 328 -24.04 -3.36 12.53
CA THR A 328 -25.16 -2.63 11.91
C THR A 328 -24.90 -1.14 12.07
N TYR A 329 -24.52 -0.49 11.00
CA TYR A 329 -24.19 0.94 11.02
C TYR A 329 -25.44 1.81 10.99
N LYS A 330 -25.42 2.94 11.71
CA LYS A 330 -26.52 3.92 11.72
C LYS A 330 -26.86 4.44 10.32
N PHE A 331 -25.85 4.70 9.51
CA PHE A 331 -26.05 5.15 8.12
C PHE A 331 -26.72 4.08 7.22
N MET A 332 -26.71 2.81 7.63
CA MET A 332 -27.43 1.76 6.90
C MET A 332 -28.93 2.02 6.83
N SER A 333 -29.51 2.75 7.79
CA SER A 333 -30.92 3.14 7.74
C SER A 333 -31.23 4.07 6.57
N GLU A 334 -30.29 4.91 6.14
CA GLU A 334 -30.42 5.76 4.95
C GLU A 334 -30.36 4.95 3.65
N LEU A 335 -29.60 3.86 3.68
CA LEU A 335 -29.40 2.96 2.55
C LEU A 335 -30.40 1.79 2.53
N ALA A 336 -31.14 1.57 3.63
CA ALA A 336 -32.05 0.45 3.79
C ALA A 336 -33.16 0.43 2.70
N GLY A 337 -33.37 -0.75 2.13
CA GLY A 337 -34.35 -0.95 1.04
C GLY A 337 -33.93 -0.39 -0.32
N LYS A 338 -32.73 0.21 -0.41
CA LYS A 338 -32.16 0.75 -1.63
C LYS A 338 -30.96 -0.09 -2.10
N PHE A 339 -30.27 -0.75 -1.18
CA PHE A 339 -29.09 -1.58 -1.43
C PHE A 339 -29.21 -2.91 -0.68
N ASP A 340 -28.55 -3.97 -1.16
CA ASP A 340 -28.53 -5.27 -0.51
C ASP A 340 -27.66 -5.24 0.76
N HIS A 341 -28.21 -5.65 1.88
CA HIS A 341 -27.55 -5.63 3.19
C HIS A 341 -26.36 -6.60 3.25
N THR A 342 -26.45 -7.73 2.55
CA THR A 342 -25.38 -8.74 2.53
C THR A 342 -24.18 -8.19 1.77
N GLU A 343 -24.39 -7.55 0.61
CA GLU A 343 -23.35 -6.89 -0.17
C GLU A 343 -22.62 -5.82 0.67
N LEU A 344 -23.39 -4.95 1.35
CA LEU A 344 -22.82 -3.89 2.17
C LEU A 344 -21.99 -4.43 3.36
N SER A 345 -22.36 -5.58 3.93
CA SER A 345 -21.60 -6.20 5.04
C SER A 345 -20.25 -6.77 4.60
N GLN A 346 -20.09 -7.08 3.31
CA GLN A 346 -18.85 -7.59 2.71
C GLN A 346 -17.89 -6.48 2.28
N SER A 347 -18.39 -5.24 2.18
CA SER A 347 -17.60 -4.08 1.74
C SER A 347 -16.57 -3.64 2.79
N THR A 348 -15.59 -2.86 2.36
CA THR A 348 -14.83 -2.00 3.28
C THR A 348 -15.60 -0.69 3.50
N VAL A 349 -15.86 -0.35 4.76
CA VAL A 349 -16.48 0.91 5.14
C VAL A 349 -15.40 1.95 5.39
N ILE A 350 -15.42 3.04 4.61
CA ILE A 350 -14.53 4.18 4.79
C ILE A 350 -15.31 5.23 5.58
N ILE A 351 -14.88 5.51 6.82
CA ILE A 351 -15.47 6.56 7.65
C ILE A 351 -14.56 7.78 7.53
N SER A 352 -15.02 8.78 6.80
CA SER A 352 -14.26 10.00 6.52
C SER A 352 -14.62 11.13 7.49
N PRO A 353 -13.65 11.96 7.89
CA PRO A 353 -13.92 13.23 8.57
C PRO A 353 -14.40 14.30 7.58
N SER A 354 -14.85 15.46 8.08
CA SER A 354 -15.03 16.65 7.22
C SER A 354 -13.69 17.17 6.69
N PRO A 355 -13.69 18.02 5.62
CA PRO A 355 -12.45 18.60 5.08
C PRO A 355 -11.63 19.35 6.15
N GLU A 356 -12.28 20.07 7.05
CA GLU A 356 -11.63 20.79 8.13
C GLU A 356 -10.95 19.85 9.13
N LYS A 357 -11.64 18.76 9.49
CA LYS A 357 -11.11 17.74 10.41
C LYS A 357 -9.97 16.94 9.80
N LEU A 358 -9.98 16.66 8.50
CA LEU A 358 -8.85 16.04 7.80
C LEU A 358 -7.60 16.94 7.86
N LYS A 359 -7.77 18.24 7.59
CA LYS A 359 -6.68 19.21 7.70
C LYS A 359 -6.15 19.32 9.13
N GLU A 360 -7.03 19.34 10.13
CA GLU A 360 -6.66 19.30 11.54
C GLU A 360 -5.87 18.02 11.88
N ALA A 361 -6.27 16.86 11.37
CA ALA A 361 -5.59 15.58 11.60
C ALA A 361 -4.13 15.60 11.14
N HIS A 362 -3.81 16.20 9.99
CA HIS A 362 -2.43 16.39 9.53
C HIS A 362 -1.61 17.25 10.49
N VAL A 363 -2.20 18.34 11.00
CA VAL A 363 -1.51 19.24 11.95
C VAL A 363 -1.27 18.51 13.28
N LEU A 364 -2.29 17.85 13.82
CA LEU A 364 -2.22 17.12 15.08
C LEU A 364 -1.19 15.99 15.02
N LYS A 365 -1.14 15.24 13.91
CA LYS A 365 -0.12 14.20 13.71
C LYS A 365 1.29 14.77 13.85
N GLY A 366 1.57 15.92 13.24
CA GLY A 366 2.87 16.61 13.36
C GLY A 366 3.21 17.08 14.78
N GLN A 367 2.22 17.14 15.66
CA GLN A 367 2.37 17.49 17.08
C GLN A 367 2.40 16.27 18.00
N GLY A 368 2.37 15.05 17.45
CA GLY A 368 2.26 13.81 18.21
C GLY A 368 0.87 13.59 18.82
N LEU A 369 -0.16 14.17 18.22
CA LEU A 369 -1.56 14.07 18.66
C LEU A 369 -2.41 13.39 17.58
N ILE A 370 -3.61 12.94 17.97
CA ILE A 370 -4.57 12.24 17.08
C ILE A 370 -5.90 12.97 17.10
N SER A 371 -6.50 13.15 15.92
CA SER A 371 -7.82 13.77 15.75
C SER A 371 -8.92 13.04 16.54
N ASP A 372 -9.96 13.77 16.88
CA ASP A 372 -11.20 13.22 17.47
C ASP A 372 -12.11 12.57 16.40
N GLN A 373 -11.91 12.89 15.13
CA GLN A 373 -12.58 12.30 13.97
C GLN A 373 -11.52 11.78 12.95
N PRO A 374 -10.80 10.68 13.26
CA PRO A 374 -9.80 10.15 12.35
C PRO A 374 -10.46 9.50 11.12
N THR A 375 -9.75 9.46 9.99
CA THR A 375 -10.15 8.57 8.90
C THR A 375 -10.01 7.13 9.35
N MET A 376 -11.08 6.34 9.16
CA MET A 376 -11.11 4.93 9.54
C MET A 376 -11.54 4.07 8.35
N LEU A 377 -10.92 2.89 8.21
CA LEU A 377 -11.32 1.87 7.24
C LEU A 377 -11.68 0.60 8.03
N ALA A 378 -12.96 0.25 8.02
CA ALA A 378 -13.45 -0.91 8.75
C ALA A 378 -13.86 -2.03 7.77
N SER A 379 -13.46 -3.24 8.05
CA SER A 379 -13.82 -4.42 7.28
C SER A 379 -14.16 -5.60 8.19
N ILE A 380 -15.02 -6.49 7.67
CA ILE A 380 -15.31 -7.79 8.28
C ILE A 380 -14.83 -8.86 7.28
N PRO A 381 -13.55 -9.23 7.31
CA PRO A 381 -13.00 -10.15 6.31
C PRO A 381 -13.77 -11.47 6.21
N SER A 382 -14.23 -11.98 7.34
CA SER A 382 -14.99 -13.23 7.43
C SER A 382 -16.42 -13.17 6.85
N ALA A 383 -16.96 -11.97 6.61
CA ALA A 383 -18.26 -11.82 5.93
C ALA A 383 -18.17 -12.19 4.43
N LEU A 384 -17.01 -11.97 3.81
CA LEU A 384 -16.75 -12.36 2.42
C LEU A 384 -16.05 -13.72 2.34
N ASP A 385 -15.11 -14.00 3.25
CA ASP A 385 -14.31 -15.21 3.28
C ASP A 385 -14.52 -16.00 4.59
N PRO A 386 -15.34 -17.07 4.57
CA PRO A 386 -15.58 -17.89 5.76
C PRO A 386 -14.32 -18.52 6.37
N GLU A 387 -13.23 -18.66 5.60
CA GLU A 387 -11.94 -19.16 6.09
C GLU A 387 -11.19 -18.12 6.98
N MET A 388 -11.69 -16.89 7.04
CA MET A 388 -11.21 -15.84 7.95
C MET A 388 -11.99 -15.77 9.27
N LYS A 389 -12.98 -16.65 9.51
CA LYS A 389 -13.64 -16.75 10.81
C LYS A 389 -12.66 -17.21 11.88
N ALA A 390 -12.94 -16.81 13.12
CA ALA A 390 -12.21 -17.31 14.28
C ALA A 390 -12.48 -18.82 14.51
N ASP A 391 -11.60 -19.49 15.25
CA ASP A 391 -11.69 -20.94 15.54
C ASP A 391 -13.02 -21.34 16.20
N ASN A 392 -13.67 -20.41 16.90
CA ASN A 392 -15.00 -20.58 17.52
C ASN A 392 -16.16 -20.25 16.58
N GLY A 393 -15.91 -19.97 15.31
CA GLY A 393 -16.91 -19.66 14.30
C GLY A 393 -17.41 -18.21 14.28
N LEU A 394 -16.92 -17.35 15.17
CA LEU A 394 -17.27 -15.94 15.22
C LEU A 394 -16.58 -15.16 14.09
N ASP A 395 -17.12 -13.97 13.81
CA ASP A 395 -16.60 -13.10 12.75
C ASP A 395 -15.38 -12.30 13.20
N THR A 396 -14.49 -11.98 12.26
CA THR A 396 -13.30 -11.17 12.49
C THR A 396 -13.49 -9.77 11.91
N PHE A 397 -12.91 -8.76 12.57
CA PHE A 397 -12.87 -7.40 12.06
C PHE A 397 -11.44 -6.89 11.92
N GLY A 398 -11.26 -5.94 11.00
CA GLY A 398 -10.09 -5.08 10.89
C GLY A 398 -10.54 -3.62 10.84
N LEU A 399 -9.93 -2.77 11.64
CA LEU A 399 -10.19 -1.33 11.70
C LEU A 399 -8.87 -0.58 11.57
N GLU A 400 -8.60 -0.03 10.39
CA GLU A 400 -7.46 0.85 10.16
C GLU A 400 -7.81 2.27 10.61
N VAL A 401 -6.86 2.96 11.24
CA VAL A 401 -6.99 4.34 11.71
C VAL A 401 -5.81 5.13 11.19
N LEU A 402 -6.07 6.12 10.35
CA LEU A 402 -5.04 6.93 9.70
C LEU A 402 -4.65 8.15 10.53
N PHE A 403 -3.49 8.74 10.21
CA PHE A 403 -2.90 9.90 10.90
C PHE A 403 -2.51 9.65 12.35
N THR A 404 -2.07 8.42 12.64
CA THR A 404 -1.54 8.04 13.94
C THR A 404 -0.02 8.19 13.93
N PRO A 405 0.56 9.12 14.74
CA PRO A 405 2.01 9.41 14.71
C PRO A 405 2.80 8.29 15.40
N TYR A 406 4.02 8.02 14.92
CA TYR A 406 4.96 7.17 15.66
C TYR A 406 5.32 7.82 17.01
N SER A 407 5.66 9.11 16.98
CA SER A 407 6.02 9.92 18.15
C SER A 407 4.77 10.44 18.88
N LEU A 408 3.89 9.52 19.31
CA LEU A 408 2.69 9.90 20.08
C LEU A 408 3.07 10.58 21.39
N SER A 409 2.43 11.70 21.69
CA SER A 409 2.58 12.39 22.98
C SER A 409 2.10 11.48 24.12
N GLY A 410 2.99 11.20 25.07
CA GLY A 410 2.77 10.22 26.13
C GLY A 410 3.15 8.78 25.78
N GLY A 411 3.54 8.50 24.51
CA GLY A 411 3.94 7.18 24.04
C GLY A 411 2.77 6.23 23.77
N TRP A 412 3.04 5.10 23.15
CA TRP A 412 2.05 4.08 22.78
C TRP A 412 1.76 3.06 23.87
N GLN A 413 2.74 2.75 24.71
CA GLN A 413 2.72 1.62 25.63
C GLN A 413 1.53 1.63 26.61
N GLU A 414 1.12 2.81 27.09
CA GLU A 414 -0.02 2.98 27.99
C GLU A 414 -1.13 3.84 27.37
N SER A 415 -1.09 3.99 26.04
CA SER A 415 -2.05 4.81 25.32
C SER A 415 -3.44 4.19 25.32
N LYS A 416 -4.45 5.01 25.64
CA LYS A 416 -5.86 4.62 25.52
C LYS A 416 -6.45 4.91 24.12
N GLN A 417 -5.64 5.30 23.16
CA GLN A 417 -6.12 5.58 21.81
C GLN A 417 -6.78 4.37 21.13
N PRO A 418 -6.25 3.14 21.25
CA PRO A 418 -6.93 1.97 20.68
C PRO A 418 -8.37 1.76 21.24
N ASP A 419 -8.57 1.88 22.54
CA ASP A 419 -9.92 1.79 23.14
C ASP A 419 -10.83 2.92 22.63
N ARG A 420 -10.30 4.15 22.56
CA ARG A 420 -11.03 5.30 22.02
C ARG A 420 -11.47 5.10 20.57
N TRP A 421 -10.64 4.48 19.72
CA TRP A 421 -11.02 4.19 18.33
C TRP A 421 -12.16 3.16 18.26
N LEU A 422 -12.13 2.15 19.12
CA LEU A 422 -13.25 1.20 19.22
C LEU A 422 -14.54 1.88 19.69
N GLU A 423 -14.44 2.87 20.59
CA GLU A 423 -15.58 3.69 21.01
C GLU A 423 -16.12 4.55 19.86
N ILE A 424 -15.22 5.24 19.11
CA ILE A 424 -15.59 6.06 17.95
C ILE A 424 -16.28 5.17 16.90
N TRP A 425 -15.70 4.03 16.59
CA TRP A 425 -16.28 3.07 15.65
C TRP A 425 -17.61 2.53 16.14
N GLY A 426 -17.69 2.15 17.42
CA GLY A 426 -18.93 1.69 18.06
C GLY A 426 -20.04 2.74 18.03
N ASN A 427 -19.70 4.02 18.15
CA ASN A 427 -20.68 5.11 18.07
C ASN A 427 -21.29 5.30 16.66
N ALA A 428 -20.68 4.77 15.61
CA ALA A 428 -21.25 4.70 14.27
C ALA A 428 -22.26 3.54 14.10
N MET A 429 -22.39 2.65 15.10
CA MET A 429 -23.26 1.47 15.07
C MET A 429 -24.57 1.71 15.82
N ASP A 430 -25.57 0.89 15.49
CA ASP A 430 -26.79 0.77 16.29
C ASP A 430 -26.53 -0.10 17.54
N GLY A 431 -27.13 0.29 18.66
CA GLY A 431 -27.01 -0.44 19.92
C GLY A 431 -25.61 -0.37 20.56
N ASP A 432 -25.32 -1.30 21.47
CA ASP A 432 -24.02 -1.42 22.16
C ASP A 432 -23.10 -2.40 21.39
N PHE A 433 -22.54 -1.95 20.29
CA PHE A 433 -21.62 -2.78 19.51
C PHE A 433 -20.31 -3.07 20.25
N ARG A 434 -19.85 -2.15 21.10
CA ARG A 434 -18.59 -2.32 21.86
C ARG A 434 -18.59 -3.58 22.72
N SER A 435 -19.74 -3.92 23.34
CA SER A 435 -19.90 -5.13 24.15
C SER A 435 -19.85 -6.44 23.33
N GLN A 436 -20.01 -6.38 22.03
CA GLN A 436 -19.96 -7.53 21.13
C GLN A 436 -18.53 -7.91 20.72
N ILE A 437 -17.55 -7.03 20.95
CA ILE A 437 -16.14 -7.31 20.70
C ILE A 437 -15.60 -8.18 21.83
N THR A 438 -15.26 -9.43 21.51
CA THR A 438 -14.84 -10.43 22.51
C THR A 438 -13.35 -10.41 22.79
N LYS A 439 -12.54 -10.20 21.75
CA LYS A 439 -11.08 -10.08 21.80
C LYS A 439 -10.62 -9.10 20.73
N TRP A 440 -9.54 -8.39 21.02
CA TRP A 440 -8.92 -7.51 20.04
C TRP A 440 -7.43 -7.28 20.36
N ARG A 441 -6.70 -6.83 19.37
CA ARG A 441 -5.30 -6.40 19.48
C ARG A 441 -5.10 -5.09 18.72
N ALA A 442 -4.04 -4.34 19.06
CA ALA A 442 -3.65 -3.14 18.37
C ALA A 442 -2.31 -3.33 17.65
N MET A 443 -2.25 -2.88 16.41
CA MET A 443 -1.06 -2.71 15.60
C MET A 443 -0.80 -1.21 15.49
N THR A 444 0.01 -0.67 16.38
CA THR A 444 0.42 0.73 16.42
C THR A 444 1.78 0.92 15.74
N PRO A 445 2.21 2.15 15.38
CA PRO A 445 3.47 2.35 14.68
C PRO A 445 4.71 1.74 15.37
N ASP A 446 4.76 1.73 16.70
CA ASP A 446 5.83 1.07 17.47
C ASP A 446 5.77 -0.46 17.39
N VAL A 447 4.57 -1.05 17.29
CA VAL A 447 4.40 -2.49 17.05
C VAL A 447 4.84 -2.87 15.64
N TYR A 448 4.51 -2.06 14.63
CA TYR A 448 5.01 -2.28 13.28
C TYR A 448 6.54 -2.21 13.20
N GLU A 449 7.18 -1.28 13.92
CA GLU A 449 8.64 -1.22 13.99
C GLU A 449 9.22 -2.46 14.65
N ARG A 450 8.69 -2.85 15.81
CA ARG A 450 9.22 -3.96 16.60
C ARG A 450 9.03 -5.31 15.90
N ASP A 451 7.81 -5.59 15.36
CA ASP A 451 7.43 -6.93 14.93
C ASP A 451 7.54 -7.13 13.41
N PHE A 452 7.57 -6.03 12.64
CA PHE A 452 7.64 -6.05 11.18
C PHE A 452 8.87 -5.35 10.60
N PHE A 453 9.79 -4.89 11.46
CA PHE A 453 11.03 -4.22 11.07
C PHE A 453 10.79 -3.01 10.15
N MET A 454 9.68 -2.31 10.35
CA MET A 454 9.34 -1.08 9.65
C MET A 454 9.88 0.12 10.46
N PRO A 455 10.95 0.79 10.02
CA PRO A 455 11.54 1.88 10.80
C PRO A 455 10.51 2.94 11.15
N LYS A 456 10.33 3.25 12.43
CA LYS A 456 9.29 4.16 12.97
C LYS A 456 7.87 3.80 12.50
N GLY A 457 7.57 2.53 12.28
CA GLY A 457 6.28 2.06 11.78
C GLY A 457 5.92 2.60 10.39
N HIS A 458 6.90 3.07 9.61
CA HIS A 458 6.69 3.70 8.33
C HIS A 458 6.75 2.69 7.18
N SER A 459 5.69 2.66 6.36
CA SER A 459 5.75 2.06 5.03
C SER A 459 6.25 3.13 4.06
N PRO A 460 7.49 3.03 3.53
CA PRO A 460 8.02 4.07 2.66
C PRO A 460 7.15 4.23 1.42
N GLY A 461 6.89 5.49 1.02
CA GLY A 461 6.17 5.83 -0.18
C GLY A 461 7.09 6.55 -1.17
N TYR A 462 6.96 6.23 -2.46
CA TYR A 462 7.63 7.02 -3.49
C TYR A 462 6.89 8.34 -3.70
N VAL A 463 7.50 9.44 -3.29
CA VAL A 463 6.93 10.78 -3.43
C VAL A 463 7.79 11.60 -4.40
N ALA A 464 7.38 11.70 -5.65
CA ALA A 464 7.99 12.61 -6.62
C ALA A 464 6.98 13.04 -7.67
N SER A 465 7.11 14.28 -8.16
CA SER A 465 6.25 14.72 -9.26
C SER A 465 6.53 13.88 -10.53
N PRO A 466 5.54 13.65 -11.40
CA PRO A 466 5.72 12.89 -12.64
C PRO A 466 6.88 13.40 -13.49
N LEU A 467 7.04 14.71 -13.61
CA LEU A 467 8.15 15.31 -14.36
C LEU A 467 9.51 14.99 -13.72
N ALA A 468 9.63 15.12 -12.40
CA ALA A 468 10.87 14.77 -11.68
C ALA A 468 11.21 13.29 -11.86
N THR A 469 10.20 12.42 -11.87
CA THR A 469 10.33 10.99 -12.13
C THR A 469 10.80 10.71 -13.55
N LEU A 470 10.18 11.32 -14.56
CA LEU A 470 10.53 11.15 -15.98
C LEU A 470 11.96 11.62 -16.30
N VAL A 471 12.41 12.75 -15.73
CA VAL A 471 13.78 13.24 -15.91
C VAL A 471 14.80 12.52 -15.04
N GLY A 472 14.35 11.57 -14.19
CA GLY A 472 15.21 10.72 -13.37
C GLY A 472 15.87 11.45 -12.20
N ARG A 473 15.17 12.38 -11.55
CA ARG A 473 15.55 12.82 -10.21
C ARG A 473 15.42 11.63 -9.27
N SER A 474 16.30 11.56 -8.26
CA SER A 474 16.37 10.41 -7.36
C SER A 474 16.41 9.07 -8.12
N ARG A 475 17.48 8.90 -8.92
CA ARG A 475 17.62 7.72 -9.81
C ARG A 475 17.62 6.40 -9.06
N GLU A 476 18.09 6.41 -7.82
CA GLU A 476 18.06 5.26 -6.92
C GLU A 476 16.63 4.80 -6.63
N LEU A 477 15.66 5.72 -6.60
CA LEU A 477 14.23 5.40 -6.40
C LEU A 477 13.48 5.23 -7.72
N SER A 478 13.74 6.11 -8.71
CA SER A 478 12.99 6.11 -9.98
C SER A 478 13.55 5.16 -11.04
N ARG A 479 14.79 4.69 -10.89
CA ARG A 479 15.50 3.78 -11.80
C ARG A 479 16.10 2.58 -11.08
N TYR A 480 15.82 2.45 -9.80
CA TYR A 480 16.24 1.33 -8.94
C TYR A 480 17.76 1.16 -8.79
N LYS A 481 18.57 2.02 -9.41
CA LYS A 481 20.05 1.93 -9.48
C LYS A 481 20.72 2.93 -8.57
N THR A 482 21.59 2.46 -7.70
CA THR A 482 22.50 3.31 -6.92
C THR A 482 23.82 3.57 -7.68
N PRO A 483 24.62 4.56 -7.25
CA PRO A 483 25.99 4.74 -7.76
C PRO A 483 26.94 3.61 -7.34
N ILE A 484 26.56 2.74 -6.39
CA ILE A 484 27.33 1.59 -5.97
C ILE A 484 27.04 0.43 -6.94
N LYS A 485 28.05 -0.07 -7.60
CA LYS A 485 27.90 -1.16 -8.57
C LYS A 485 27.32 -2.41 -7.90
N GLY A 486 26.32 -3.01 -8.50
CA GLY A 486 25.64 -4.21 -7.99
C GLY A 486 24.63 -3.95 -6.89
N LEU A 487 24.47 -2.72 -6.38
CA LEU A 487 23.44 -2.39 -5.38
C LEU A 487 22.23 -1.73 -6.03
N TYR A 488 21.06 -2.35 -5.84
CA TYR A 488 19.77 -1.90 -6.34
C TYR A 488 18.78 -1.70 -5.18
N LEU A 489 17.82 -0.81 -5.36
CA LEU A 489 16.71 -0.62 -4.43
C LEU A 489 15.40 -1.05 -5.09
N THR A 490 14.47 -1.58 -4.31
CA THR A 490 13.10 -1.90 -4.70
C THR A 490 12.16 -1.71 -3.51
N GLY A 491 10.87 -2.01 -3.69
CA GLY A 491 9.88 -1.88 -2.64
C GLY A 491 9.07 -0.59 -2.72
N ALA A 492 8.23 -0.36 -1.73
CA ALA A 492 7.26 0.73 -1.68
C ALA A 492 7.91 2.13 -1.77
N GLY A 493 9.16 2.28 -1.33
CA GLY A 493 9.94 3.52 -1.44
C GLY A 493 10.45 3.83 -2.86
N THR A 494 10.28 2.93 -3.82
CA THR A 494 10.71 3.13 -5.22
C THR A 494 9.51 3.29 -6.15
N PHE A 495 9.74 3.85 -7.34
CA PHE A 495 8.69 4.02 -8.35
C PHE A 495 7.99 2.67 -8.66
N PRO A 496 6.67 2.64 -8.83
CA PRO A 496 5.71 3.73 -8.76
C PRO A 496 5.20 4.07 -7.35
N GLY A 497 5.61 3.35 -6.31
CA GLY A 497 5.29 3.70 -4.94
C GLY A 497 4.64 2.60 -4.11
N ALA A 498 4.02 3.01 -3.02
CA ALA A 498 3.40 2.16 -2.02
C ALA A 498 2.10 1.49 -2.50
N GLY A 499 1.59 0.59 -1.66
CA GLY A 499 0.43 -0.26 -1.89
C GLY A 499 0.83 -1.67 -2.33
N ILE A 500 -0.13 -2.58 -2.33
CA ILE A 500 0.09 -3.94 -2.86
C ILE A 500 -0.01 -3.84 -4.39
N PHE A 501 1.13 -3.55 -5.02
CA PHE A 501 1.22 -3.26 -6.44
C PHE A 501 2.11 -4.26 -7.20
N GLY A 502 3.30 -4.53 -6.69
CA GLY A 502 4.26 -5.42 -7.33
C GLY A 502 5.07 -4.81 -8.49
N ALA A 503 4.68 -3.64 -9.01
CA ALA A 503 5.41 -2.96 -10.07
C ALA A 503 6.87 -2.60 -9.68
N PRO A 504 7.17 -2.11 -8.45
CA PRO A 504 8.55 -1.91 -8.04
C PRO A 504 9.41 -3.17 -8.18
N GLY A 505 8.92 -4.31 -7.67
CA GLY A 505 9.62 -5.60 -7.75
C GLY A 505 9.87 -6.05 -9.19
N THR A 506 8.83 -6.01 -10.03
CA THR A 506 8.89 -6.39 -11.45
C THR A 506 9.88 -5.50 -12.24
N ASN A 507 9.78 -4.18 -12.05
CA ASN A 507 10.62 -3.22 -12.78
C ASN A 507 12.08 -3.30 -12.33
N THR A 508 12.33 -3.56 -11.05
CA THR A 508 13.68 -3.79 -10.53
C THR A 508 14.28 -5.06 -11.11
N ALA A 509 13.55 -6.17 -11.13
CA ALA A 509 14.02 -7.42 -11.73
C ALA A 509 14.42 -7.22 -13.21
N LYS A 510 13.56 -6.57 -14.00
CA LYS A 510 13.87 -6.22 -15.39
C LYS A 510 15.15 -5.36 -15.51
N THR A 511 15.39 -4.46 -14.57
CA THR A 511 16.57 -3.58 -14.55
C THR A 511 17.84 -4.35 -14.20
N VAL A 512 17.75 -5.30 -13.26
CA VAL A 512 18.87 -6.16 -12.84
C VAL A 512 19.24 -7.11 -13.97
N LEU A 513 18.27 -7.82 -14.58
CA LEU A 513 18.50 -8.74 -15.69
C LEU A 513 19.21 -8.04 -16.86
N LYS A 514 18.73 -6.88 -17.30
CA LYS A 514 19.43 -6.07 -18.32
C LYS A 514 20.87 -5.68 -17.94
N SER A 515 21.19 -5.64 -16.66
CA SER A 515 22.54 -5.29 -16.19
C SER A 515 23.44 -6.51 -16.12
N ILE A 516 22.91 -7.69 -15.83
CA ILE A 516 23.63 -8.98 -15.84
C ILE A 516 23.98 -9.36 -17.29
N ASP A 517 23.01 -9.25 -18.23
CA ASP A 517 23.21 -9.56 -19.66
C ASP A 517 24.28 -8.68 -20.34
N ASN A 518 24.55 -7.48 -19.82
CA ASN A 518 25.52 -6.53 -20.35
C ASN A 518 26.88 -6.54 -19.60
N SER A 519 27.06 -7.41 -18.62
CA SER A 519 28.30 -7.55 -17.85
C SER A 519 29.12 -8.76 -18.29
#